data_3e9cf50fdc67b2369e8f50d739eefea4
#
_entry.id   3e9cf50fdc67b2369e8f50d739eefea4
#
_cell.length_a   1.000
_cell.length_b   1.000
_cell.length_c   1.000
_cell.angle_alpha   90.00
_cell.angle_beta   90.00
_cell.angle_gamma   90.00
#
_symmetry.space_group_name_H-M   'P 1'
#
loop_
_entity.id
_entity.type
_entity.pdbx_description
1 polymer ?
#
loop_
_entity_poly.entity_id
_entity_poly.type
_entity_poly.pdbx_seq_one_letter_code
_entity_poly.pdbx_strand_id
1 'polypeptide(L)'
;MEEINKRAIRQNWSFLVQNIDIISLTDYLREDSTLTDDMCEQIEVERTTRDKISTFLSIIQRRGPHAFDKLVQGLKKTDQTFIAEKLLQSVYNTPVQASSREY
;
A
#
# COMPACT_ATOMS: atom_id res chain seq x y z
N MET A 1 -9.47 -5.63 -1.90
CA MET A 1 -9.15 -4.84 -0.70
C MET A 1 -10.41 -4.14 -0.22
N GLU A 2 -10.63 -4.14 1.08
CA GLU A 2 -11.81 -3.50 1.66
C GLU A 2 -11.75 -1.99 1.53
N GLU A 3 -12.92 -1.37 1.52
CA GLU A 3 -13.01 0.06 1.26
C GLU A 3 -12.27 0.90 2.32
N ILE A 4 -12.32 0.48 3.58
CA ILE A 4 -11.62 1.22 4.63
C ILE A 4 -10.10 1.23 4.39
N ASN A 5 -9.57 0.13 3.86
CA ASN A 5 -8.16 0.04 3.57
C ASN A 5 -7.79 0.86 2.33
N LYS A 6 -8.65 0.85 1.32
CA LYS A 6 -8.43 1.70 0.14
C LYS A 6 -8.43 3.16 0.52
N ARG A 7 -9.31 3.54 1.44
CA ARG A 7 -9.37 4.92 1.90
C ARG A 7 -8.07 5.33 2.60
N ALA A 8 -7.51 4.44 3.42
CA ALA A 8 -6.26 4.74 4.09
C ALA A 8 -5.14 4.99 3.08
N ILE A 9 -5.11 4.20 2.01
CA ILE A 9 -4.13 4.40 0.95
C ILE A 9 -4.34 5.75 0.28
N ARG A 10 -5.58 6.08 -0.06
CA ARG A 10 -5.86 7.35 -0.73
C ARG A 10 -5.51 8.55 0.16
N GLN A 11 -5.82 8.47 1.44
CA GLN A 11 -5.54 9.57 2.36
C GLN A 11 -4.05 9.83 2.52
N ASN A 12 -3.23 8.82 2.30
CA ASN A 12 -1.78 8.93 2.45
C ASN A 12 -1.06 8.92 1.11
N TRP A 13 -1.76 9.18 0.02
CA TRP A 13 -1.19 8.99 -1.33
C TRP A 13 0.11 9.76 -1.54
N SER A 14 0.12 11.05 -1.23
CA SER A 14 1.32 11.87 -1.42
C SER A 14 2.47 11.37 -0.57
N PHE A 15 2.20 11.01 0.68
CA PHE A 15 3.21 10.46 1.56
C PHE A 15 3.78 9.17 0.99
N LEU A 16 2.90 8.31 0.49
CA LEU A 16 3.31 7.02 -0.03
C LEU A 16 4.19 7.16 -1.27
N VAL A 17 3.78 8.01 -2.23
CA VAL A 17 4.55 8.15 -3.46
C VAL A 17 5.89 8.83 -3.24
N GLN A 18 6.05 9.50 -2.11
CA GLN A 18 7.31 10.16 -1.78
C GLN A 18 8.23 9.29 -0.95
N ASN A 19 7.71 8.26 -0.29
CA ASN A 19 8.49 7.56 0.73
C ASN A 19 8.67 6.07 0.53
N ILE A 20 7.85 5.41 -0.27
CA ILE A 20 7.97 3.97 -0.46
C ILE A 20 9.24 3.63 -1.23
N ASP A 21 10.00 2.67 -0.72
CA ASP A 21 11.06 2.02 -1.49
C ASP A 21 10.39 0.96 -2.33
N ILE A 22 10.05 1.33 -3.55
CA ILE A 22 9.22 0.48 -4.40
C ILE A 22 9.96 -0.77 -4.88
N ILE A 23 11.26 -0.68 -5.07
CA ILE A 23 12.01 -1.82 -5.58
C ILE A 23 12.04 -2.94 -4.55
N SER A 24 12.38 -2.63 -3.31
CA SER A 24 12.43 -3.64 -2.25
C SER A 24 11.05 -4.22 -2.00
N LEU A 25 10.03 -3.37 -2.00
CA LEU A 25 8.67 -3.81 -1.71
C LEU A 25 8.13 -4.72 -2.80
N THR A 26 8.33 -4.38 -4.06
CA THR A 26 7.85 -5.22 -5.15
C THR A 26 8.59 -6.55 -5.19
N ASP A 27 9.89 -6.55 -4.88
CA ASP A 27 10.63 -7.80 -4.81
C ASP A 27 10.04 -8.74 -3.77
N TYR A 28 9.74 -8.20 -2.59
CA TYR A 28 9.16 -9.02 -1.52
C TYR A 28 7.79 -9.57 -1.93
N LEU A 29 6.93 -8.71 -2.49
CA LEU A 29 5.58 -9.12 -2.86
C LEU A 29 5.57 -10.06 -4.06
N ARG A 30 6.58 -9.98 -4.90
CA ARG A 30 6.75 -10.91 -6.01
C ARG A 30 7.11 -12.29 -5.47
N GLU A 31 8.01 -12.33 -4.49
CA GLU A 31 8.43 -13.62 -3.90
C GLU A 31 7.28 -14.34 -3.21
N ASP A 32 6.39 -13.59 -2.56
CA ASP A 32 5.28 -14.24 -1.87
C ASP A 32 4.05 -14.38 -2.76
N SER A 33 4.18 -14.07 -4.04
CA SER A 33 3.15 -14.23 -5.06
C SER A 33 1.94 -13.32 -4.91
N THR A 34 2.06 -12.27 -4.13
CA THR A 34 1.01 -11.24 -4.09
C THR A 34 0.99 -10.49 -5.41
N LEU A 35 2.16 -10.25 -6.01
CA LEU A 35 2.26 -9.65 -7.33
C LEU A 35 2.74 -10.69 -8.33
N THR A 36 2.13 -10.68 -9.51
CA THR A 36 2.58 -11.54 -10.60
C THR A 36 3.73 -10.88 -11.35
N ASP A 37 4.41 -11.66 -12.18
CA ASP A 37 5.47 -11.11 -13.02
C ASP A 37 4.95 -10.00 -13.92
N ASP A 38 3.76 -10.19 -14.51
CA ASP A 38 3.18 -9.17 -15.38
C ASP A 38 2.93 -7.87 -14.62
N MET A 39 2.46 -7.96 -13.38
CA MET A 39 2.24 -6.79 -12.57
C MET A 39 3.53 -6.06 -12.26
N CYS A 40 4.57 -6.82 -11.96
CA CYS A 40 5.88 -6.23 -11.72
C CYS A 40 6.41 -5.51 -12.96
N GLU A 41 6.17 -6.10 -14.14
CA GLU A 41 6.56 -5.44 -15.38
C GLU A 41 5.82 -4.13 -15.58
N GLN A 42 4.52 -4.11 -15.29
CA GLN A 42 3.75 -2.89 -15.41
C GLN A 42 4.31 -1.77 -14.54
N ILE A 43 4.80 -2.13 -13.37
CA ILE A 43 5.41 -1.16 -12.47
C ILE A 43 6.76 -0.72 -13.02
N GLU A 44 7.56 -1.68 -13.47
CA GLU A 44 8.93 -1.40 -13.90
C GLU A 44 9.02 -0.53 -15.15
N VAL A 45 8.02 -0.59 -16.03
CA VAL A 45 8.05 0.22 -17.25
C VAL A 45 7.76 1.69 -17.00
N GLU A 46 7.25 2.05 -15.83
CA GLU A 46 7.05 3.46 -15.53
C GLU A 46 8.38 4.16 -15.40
N ARG A 47 8.40 5.44 -15.77
CA ARG A 47 9.66 6.16 -15.89
C ARG A 47 10.19 6.71 -14.59
N THR A 48 9.32 7.17 -13.72
CA THR A 48 9.74 7.79 -12.47
C THR A 48 9.38 6.90 -11.30
N THR A 49 10.10 7.09 -10.20
CA THR A 49 9.80 6.37 -8.97
C THR A 49 8.37 6.66 -8.52
N ARG A 50 7.95 7.92 -8.62
CA ARG A 50 6.59 8.29 -8.25
C ARG A 50 5.55 7.54 -9.06
N ASP A 51 5.76 7.44 -10.37
CA ASP A 51 4.83 6.73 -11.23
C ASP A 51 4.84 5.23 -10.96
N LYS A 52 5.99 4.67 -10.64
CA LYS A 52 6.08 3.27 -10.27
C LYS A 52 5.24 2.99 -9.01
N ILE A 53 5.36 3.85 -8.02
CA ILE A 53 4.60 3.69 -6.78
C ILE A 53 3.11 3.85 -7.04
N SER A 54 2.72 4.85 -7.84
CA SER A 54 1.31 5.07 -8.17
C SER A 54 0.71 3.85 -8.87
N THR A 55 1.43 3.29 -9.83
CA THR A 55 0.97 2.10 -10.53
C THR A 55 0.85 0.93 -9.56
N PHE A 56 1.84 0.76 -8.69
CA PHE A 56 1.81 -0.28 -7.68
C PHE A 56 0.58 -0.13 -6.77
N LEU A 57 0.32 1.07 -6.28
CA LEU A 57 -0.80 1.28 -5.38
C LEU A 57 -2.14 0.99 -6.06
N SER A 58 -2.24 1.31 -7.34
CA SER A 58 -3.44 0.99 -8.10
C SER A 58 -3.62 -0.52 -8.25
N ILE A 59 -2.54 -1.23 -8.51
CA ILE A 59 -2.59 -2.67 -8.69
C ILE A 59 -2.93 -3.38 -7.38
N ILE A 60 -2.26 -3.01 -6.29
CA ILE A 60 -2.41 -3.73 -5.03
C ILE A 60 -3.84 -3.64 -4.50
N GLN A 61 -4.53 -2.54 -4.78
CA GLN A 61 -5.90 -2.38 -4.33
C GLN A 61 -6.86 -3.39 -4.95
N ARG A 62 -6.45 -4.03 -6.05
CA ARG A 62 -7.28 -5.00 -6.75
C ARG A 62 -6.83 -6.45 -6.55
N ARG A 63 -5.91 -6.68 -5.60
CA ARG A 63 -5.33 -8.02 -5.44
C ARG A 63 -6.03 -8.87 -4.38
N GLY A 64 -7.30 -8.59 -4.10
CA GLY A 64 -8.08 -9.45 -3.24
C GLY A 64 -8.17 -8.96 -1.81
N PRO A 65 -8.90 -9.69 -0.97
CA PRO A 65 -9.22 -9.19 0.37
C PRO A 65 -8.03 -9.11 1.31
N HIS A 66 -6.97 -9.87 1.05
CA HIS A 66 -5.81 -9.88 1.94
C HIS A 66 -4.68 -8.98 1.47
N ALA A 67 -4.91 -8.22 0.40
CA ALA A 67 -3.84 -7.41 -0.19
C ALA A 67 -3.31 -6.35 0.76
N PHE A 68 -4.18 -5.76 1.58
CA PHE A 68 -3.74 -4.75 2.52
C PHE A 68 -2.81 -5.34 3.57
N ASP A 69 -3.16 -6.51 4.09
CA ASP A 69 -2.31 -7.20 5.07
C ASP A 69 -0.95 -7.52 4.45
N LYS A 70 -0.95 -7.95 3.20
CA LYS A 70 0.30 -8.24 2.51
C LYS A 70 1.14 -6.99 2.30
N LEU A 71 0.49 -5.88 1.97
CA LEU A 71 1.18 -4.61 1.82
C LEU A 71 1.85 -4.20 3.12
N VAL A 72 1.09 -4.24 4.22
CA VAL A 72 1.62 -3.88 5.53
C VAL A 72 2.79 -4.79 5.92
N GLN A 73 2.63 -6.09 5.72
CA GLN A 73 3.67 -7.05 6.03
C GLN A 73 4.92 -6.79 5.18
N GLY A 74 4.72 -6.55 3.89
CA GLY A 74 5.84 -6.26 2.99
C GLY A 74 6.61 -5.01 3.39
N LEU A 75 5.88 -3.97 3.80
CA LEU A 75 6.52 -2.76 4.27
C LEU A 75 7.38 -3.03 5.50
N LYS A 76 6.84 -3.81 6.43
CA LYS A 76 7.60 -4.13 7.64
C LYS A 76 8.83 -4.98 7.34
N LYS A 77 8.69 -5.93 6.42
CA LYS A 77 9.79 -6.82 6.08
C LYS A 77 10.88 -6.17 5.27
N THR A 78 10.60 -5.02 4.66
CA THR A 78 11.59 -4.29 3.87
C THR A 78 12.06 -3.03 4.56
N ASP A 79 11.97 -3.00 5.89
CA ASP A 79 12.46 -1.89 6.72
C ASP A 79 11.71 -0.59 6.48
N GLN A 80 10.45 -0.69 6.13
CA GLN A 80 9.59 0.47 5.92
C GLN A 80 8.45 0.49 6.93
N THR A 81 8.75 0.09 8.16
CA THR A 81 7.74 -0.04 9.21
C THR A 81 7.01 1.26 9.47
N PHE A 82 7.71 2.41 9.39
CA PHE A 82 7.04 3.68 9.68
C PHE A 82 5.93 3.97 8.67
N ILE A 83 6.08 3.51 7.42
CA ILE A 83 5.04 3.66 6.41
C ILE A 83 3.87 2.74 6.73
N ALA A 84 4.16 1.51 7.13
CA ALA A 84 3.12 0.57 7.54
C ALA A 84 2.31 1.11 8.70
N GLU A 85 2.98 1.70 9.68
CA GLU A 85 2.30 2.26 10.84
C GLU A 85 1.42 3.44 10.47
N LYS A 86 1.89 4.26 9.53
CA LYS A 86 1.09 5.39 9.07
C LYS A 86 -0.23 4.92 8.44
N LEU A 87 -0.15 3.88 7.62
CA LEU A 87 -1.35 3.31 7.01
C LEU A 87 -2.29 2.72 8.07
N LEU A 88 -1.73 1.98 9.01
CA LEU A 88 -2.55 1.37 10.05
C LEU A 88 -3.22 2.42 10.93
N GLN A 89 -2.53 3.50 11.25
CA GLN A 89 -3.14 4.59 11.99
C GLN A 89 -4.31 5.19 11.25
N SER A 90 -4.21 5.33 9.94
CA SER A 90 -5.30 5.89 9.15
C SER A 90 -6.51 4.97 9.16
N VAL A 91 -6.29 3.66 9.15
CA VAL A 91 -7.40 2.71 9.24
C VAL A 91 -8.10 2.84 10.59
N TYR A 92 -7.34 2.90 11.67
CA TYR A 92 -7.92 2.96 13.01
C TYR A 92 -8.56 4.29 13.33
N ASN A 93 -8.15 5.36 12.64
CA ASN A 93 -8.64 6.69 12.92
C ASN A 93 -9.60 7.21 11.86
N THR A 94 -10.37 6.30 11.26
CA THR A 94 -11.30 6.72 10.22
C THR A 94 -12.42 7.56 10.81
N PRO A 95 -13.04 8.40 10.00
CA PRO A 95 -14.16 9.21 10.47
C PRO A 95 -15.31 8.40 11.01
N VAL A 96 -15.52 7.20 10.51
CA VAL A 96 -16.58 6.35 11.01
C VAL A 96 -16.40 6.10 12.48
N GLN A 97 -15.19 5.81 12.90
CA GLN A 97 -14.90 5.60 14.29
C GLN A 97 -15.05 6.87 15.07
N ALA A 98 -14.63 7.95 14.49
CA ALA A 98 -14.73 9.22 15.17
C ALA A 98 -16.17 9.61 15.39
N SER A 99 -17.02 9.36 14.43
CA SER A 99 -18.39 9.80 14.55
C SER A 99 -19.12 9.00 15.60
N SER A 100 -18.72 7.79 15.81
CA SER A 100 -19.45 6.99 16.76
C SER A 100 -19.20 7.44 18.18
N ARG A 101 -18.23 8.34 18.37
CA ARG A 101 -17.99 8.75 19.63
C ARG A 101 -18.61 9.93 19.99
N GLU A 102 -19.29 10.44 19.27
CA GLU A 102 -19.75 11.49 19.52
C GLU A 102 -20.12 11.60 20.65
N TYR A 103 -19.85 11.58 21.09
CA TYR A 103 -20.00 11.62 22.21
C TYR A 103 -19.96 12.48 22.71
#